data_07b3c19307331e7a483ab0820deda113
#
_entry.id   07b3c19307331e7a483ab0820deda113
#
_cell.length_a   1.000
_cell.length_b   1.000
_cell.length_c   1.000
_cell.angle_alpha   90.00
_cell.angle_beta   90.00
_cell.angle_gamma   90.00
#
_symmetry.space_group_name_H-M   'P 1'
#
loop_
_entity.id
_entity.type
_entity.pdbx_description
1 polymer ?
#
loop_
_entity_poly.entity_id
_entity_poly.type
_entity_poly.pdbx_seq_one_letter_code
_entity_poly.pdbx_strand_id
1 'polypeptide(L)'
;MAGAGLPRKLWAVDLAVMVLVLFAMAQQSVQLSLRHPLYGIVNRINENAVSYLGIVVTSSASEDALLNSGFFVPSTHVPYIDFVGRRFNIGKIKDADVVIVNVGGEIPNVVLGTQVLFDLISIHGIIHLGSAGSISDSLYLGDVAVPASVAFTGNWEWKSNESKRGKLKFGDFNLPQKGANSLGSADFQKVKLYTAGSASQNLLWLPVDSNWLTIASELQGLKLQECVNEINETNCLENTPEIVFGVKGSTADVYLKNAAYAQFLSQRLNATFVDTSSAAVALASLTNGVPYIVFRAISNLVIEGKSDSNSRYLANANSVKVAVKFIELVSKPGPAGKRSGRSVVDKKERHWHGKLGMWELTDERRPTS
;
A
#
# COMPACT_ATOMS: atom_id res chain seq x y z
N MET A 1 31.91 67.04 -10.12
CA MET A 1 31.51 65.94 -9.21
C MET A 1 31.03 64.81 -10.07
N ALA A 2 31.88 63.80 -10.28
CA ALA A 2 31.56 62.67 -11.11
C ALA A 2 31.06 61.52 -10.22
N GLY A 3 29.81 61.15 -10.39
CA GLY A 3 29.21 59.99 -9.72
C GLY A 3 29.64 58.68 -10.40
N ALA A 4 30.44 57.90 -9.75
CA ALA A 4 30.83 56.60 -10.23
C ALA A 4 29.66 55.63 -10.13
N GLY A 5 29.03 55.27 -11.25
CA GLY A 5 28.04 54.21 -11.34
C GLY A 5 28.74 52.87 -11.19
N LEU A 6 28.44 52.13 -10.16
CA LEU A 6 28.87 50.70 -9.99
C LEU A 6 28.36 49.86 -11.17
N PRO A 7 29.18 48.97 -11.71
CA PRO A 7 28.86 48.23 -12.92
C PRO A 7 27.74 47.22 -12.70
N ARG A 8 26.65 47.36 -13.41
CA ARG A 8 25.46 46.46 -13.45
C ARG A 8 25.78 44.96 -13.71
N LYS A 9 27.01 44.67 -14.12
CA LYS A 9 27.45 43.29 -14.41
C LYS A 9 27.72 42.44 -13.16
N LEU A 10 28.09 43.05 -12.03
CA LEU A 10 28.31 42.30 -10.80
C LEU A 10 27.01 41.72 -10.20
N TRP A 11 25.93 42.47 -10.25
CA TRP A 11 24.62 42.03 -9.73
C TRP A 11 24.05 40.83 -10.50
N ALA A 12 24.28 40.74 -11.80
CA ALA A 12 23.79 39.62 -12.62
C ALA A 12 24.55 38.33 -12.33
N VAL A 13 25.84 38.39 -11.99
CA VAL A 13 26.64 37.24 -11.63
C VAL A 13 26.26 36.73 -10.25
N ASP A 14 26.08 37.63 -9.28
CA ASP A 14 25.65 37.25 -7.92
C ASP A 14 24.24 36.67 -7.92
N LEU A 15 23.33 37.20 -8.71
CA LEU A 15 21.99 36.65 -8.87
C LEU A 15 22.02 35.25 -9.53
N ALA A 16 22.84 35.07 -10.56
CA ALA A 16 23.00 33.77 -11.22
C ALA A 16 23.61 32.72 -10.29
N VAL A 17 24.62 33.09 -9.50
CA VAL A 17 25.22 32.21 -8.47
C VAL A 17 24.21 31.89 -7.37
N MET A 18 23.43 32.86 -6.89
CA MET A 18 22.39 32.63 -5.88
C MET A 18 21.30 31.69 -6.42
N VAL A 19 20.87 31.87 -7.66
CA VAL A 19 19.90 30.99 -8.34
C VAL A 19 20.47 29.57 -8.50
N LEU A 20 21.74 29.43 -8.91
CA LEU A 20 22.40 28.14 -9.01
C LEU A 20 22.54 27.44 -7.66
N VAL A 21 22.87 28.17 -6.60
CA VAL A 21 22.94 27.62 -5.24
C VAL A 21 21.55 27.23 -4.74
N LEU A 22 20.51 28.04 -4.99
CA LEU A 22 19.11 27.68 -4.68
C LEU A 22 18.63 26.47 -5.45
N PHE A 23 19.00 26.33 -6.72
CA PHE A 23 18.71 25.13 -7.52
C PHE A 23 19.45 23.91 -6.98
N ALA A 24 20.71 24.02 -6.62
CA ALA A 24 21.47 22.95 -6.01
C ALA A 24 20.90 22.52 -4.65
N MET A 25 20.42 23.48 -3.86
CA MET A 25 19.75 23.20 -2.56
C MET A 25 18.35 22.61 -2.74
N ALA A 26 17.60 23.04 -3.77
CA ALA A 26 16.25 22.49 -4.06
C ALA A 26 16.29 21.03 -4.54
N GLN A 27 17.37 20.57 -5.13
CA GLN A 27 17.54 19.16 -5.51
C GLN A 27 17.86 18.24 -4.29
N GLN A 28 18.19 18.79 -3.13
CA GLN A 28 18.56 18.01 -1.94
C GLN A 28 17.39 17.55 -1.08
N SER A 29 16.14 17.99 -1.38
CA SER A 29 15.00 17.79 -0.46
C SER A 29 14.24 16.47 -0.61
N VAL A 30 14.60 15.58 -1.54
CA VAL A 30 13.83 14.36 -1.84
C VAL A 30 14.68 13.09 -1.78
N GLN A 31 15.94 13.15 -1.40
CA GLN A 31 16.83 12.01 -1.44
C GLN A 31 17.64 11.86 -0.14
N LEU A 32 18.07 10.61 0.07
CA LEU A 32 19.02 10.25 1.11
C LEU A 32 20.15 11.29 1.18
N SER A 33 20.50 11.77 2.38
CA SER A 33 21.59 12.73 2.54
C SER A 33 22.81 12.31 1.73
N LEU A 34 23.43 13.25 1.01
CA LEU A 34 24.69 13.02 0.25
C LEU A 34 25.80 12.39 1.08
N ARG A 35 25.74 12.52 2.41
CA ARG A 35 26.69 11.93 3.36
C ARG A 35 26.31 10.51 3.78
N HIS A 36 25.14 10.02 3.40
CA HIS A 36 24.72 8.66 3.77
C HIS A 36 25.54 7.63 2.99
N PRO A 37 26.07 6.56 3.62
CA PRO A 37 26.88 5.55 2.94
C PRO A 37 26.19 4.90 1.73
N LEU A 38 24.85 4.76 1.76
CA LEU A 38 24.08 4.17 0.68
C LEU A 38 23.73 5.14 -0.44
N TYR A 39 24.03 6.46 -0.31
CA TYR A 39 23.63 7.44 -1.32
C TYR A 39 24.05 7.06 -2.74
N GLY A 40 25.32 6.72 -2.92
CA GLY A 40 25.84 6.35 -4.25
C GLY A 40 25.24 5.05 -4.82
N ILE A 41 24.81 4.14 -3.94
CA ILE A 41 24.16 2.88 -4.35
C ILE A 41 22.71 3.17 -4.76
N VAL A 42 21.96 3.89 -3.95
CA VAL A 42 20.56 4.29 -4.22
C VAL A 42 20.50 5.13 -5.51
N ASN A 43 21.43 6.05 -5.69
CA ASN A 43 21.48 6.86 -6.92
C ASN A 43 21.68 5.98 -8.17
N ARG A 44 22.60 5.02 -8.12
CA ARG A 44 22.81 4.05 -9.22
C ARG A 44 21.56 3.21 -9.50
N ILE A 45 20.83 2.78 -8.46
CA ILE A 45 19.59 2.05 -8.63
C ILE A 45 18.59 2.90 -9.41
N ASN A 46 18.41 4.16 -8.99
CA ASN A 46 17.45 5.08 -9.64
C ASN A 46 17.90 5.54 -11.05
N GLU A 47 19.19 5.42 -11.38
CA GLU A 47 19.72 5.70 -12.73
C GLU A 47 19.58 4.48 -13.67
N ASN A 48 19.61 3.25 -13.13
CA ASN A 48 19.55 2.03 -13.93
C ASN A 48 18.16 1.76 -14.53
N ALA A 49 17.10 2.28 -13.92
CA ALA A 49 15.74 2.18 -14.44
C ALA A 49 15.04 3.53 -14.33
N VAL A 50 14.12 3.80 -15.26
CA VAL A 50 13.31 5.04 -15.23
C VAL A 50 12.45 5.07 -13.97
N SER A 51 11.90 3.92 -13.58
CA SER A 51 11.15 3.70 -12.34
C SER A 51 10.88 2.22 -12.14
N TYR A 52 10.58 1.83 -10.91
CA TYR A 52 10.33 0.45 -10.50
C TYR A 52 8.86 0.23 -10.13
N LEU A 53 8.39 -1.01 -10.26
CA LEU A 53 7.22 -1.49 -9.54
C LEU A 53 7.64 -1.91 -8.13
N GLY A 54 7.04 -1.32 -7.12
CA GLY A 54 7.22 -1.75 -5.73
C GLY A 54 6.32 -2.93 -5.42
N ILE A 55 6.89 -4.01 -4.90
CA ILE A 55 6.13 -5.17 -4.42
C ILE A 55 6.27 -5.21 -2.90
N VAL A 56 5.16 -4.99 -2.20
CA VAL A 56 5.12 -4.96 -0.75
C VAL A 56 4.49 -6.24 -0.24
N VAL A 57 5.22 -6.98 0.58
CA VAL A 57 4.74 -8.16 1.31
C VAL A 57 4.91 -7.94 2.81
N THR A 58 4.17 -8.69 3.63
CA THR A 58 4.12 -8.48 5.09
C THR A 58 4.40 -9.74 5.89
N SER A 59 4.73 -10.83 5.23
CA SER A 59 5.11 -12.09 5.88
C SER A 59 6.27 -12.75 5.15
N SER A 60 7.11 -13.48 5.90
CA SER A 60 8.19 -14.27 5.31
C SER A 60 7.66 -15.33 4.34
N ALA A 61 6.50 -15.93 4.64
CA ALA A 61 5.89 -16.92 3.74
C ALA A 61 5.53 -16.35 2.36
N SER A 62 5.01 -15.10 2.32
CA SER A 62 4.72 -14.43 1.05
C SER A 62 5.99 -13.98 0.33
N GLU A 63 7.00 -13.53 1.07
CA GLU A 63 8.32 -13.18 0.54
C GLU A 63 9.00 -14.40 -0.08
N ASP A 64 9.08 -15.50 0.67
CA ASP A 64 9.68 -16.76 0.21
C ASP A 64 8.95 -17.32 -1.02
N ALA A 65 7.61 -17.29 -1.01
CA ALA A 65 6.82 -17.73 -2.16
C ALA A 65 7.14 -16.90 -3.42
N LEU A 66 7.36 -15.60 -3.28
CA LEU A 66 7.69 -14.72 -4.40
C LEU A 66 9.14 -14.91 -4.86
N LEU A 67 10.11 -14.88 -3.94
CA LEU A 67 11.54 -14.98 -4.27
C LEU A 67 11.90 -16.36 -4.84
N ASN A 68 11.26 -17.42 -4.33
CA ASN A 68 11.47 -18.81 -4.78
C ASN A 68 10.54 -19.26 -5.91
N SER A 69 9.68 -18.36 -6.41
CA SER A 69 8.73 -18.67 -7.51
C SER A 69 9.37 -18.99 -8.84
N GLY A 70 10.67 -18.68 -9.01
CA GLY A 70 11.37 -18.76 -10.30
C GLY A 70 11.07 -17.59 -11.25
N PHE A 71 10.22 -16.65 -10.86
CA PHE A 71 9.90 -15.46 -11.67
C PHE A 71 10.78 -14.26 -11.38
N PHE A 72 11.27 -14.14 -10.15
CA PHE A 72 12.16 -13.04 -9.74
C PHE A 72 13.60 -13.34 -10.13
N VAL A 73 14.22 -12.42 -10.87
CA VAL A 73 15.62 -12.47 -11.25
C VAL A 73 16.32 -11.30 -10.57
N PRO A 74 17.20 -11.54 -9.57
CA PRO A 74 17.92 -10.48 -8.89
C PRO A 74 18.81 -9.67 -9.86
N SER A 75 18.98 -8.38 -9.57
CA SER A 75 19.91 -7.52 -10.30
C SER A 75 21.34 -8.01 -10.13
N THR A 76 22.09 -8.06 -11.23
CA THR A 76 23.51 -8.49 -11.21
C THR A 76 24.44 -7.46 -10.55
N HIS A 77 24.06 -6.19 -10.52
CA HIS A 77 24.88 -5.11 -9.97
C HIS A 77 24.59 -4.83 -8.50
N VAL A 78 23.29 -4.72 -8.14
CA VAL A 78 22.84 -4.47 -6.78
C VAL A 78 21.61 -5.36 -6.54
N PRO A 79 21.80 -6.60 -6.06
CA PRO A 79 20.70 -7.52 -5.85
C PRO A 79 19.78 -7.13 -4.69
N TYR A 80 20.29 -6.41 -3.70
CA TYR A 80 19.51 -5.87 -2.58
C TYR A 80 20.24 -4.72 -1.89
N ILE A 81 19.50 -3.96 -1.11
CA ILE A 81 20.02 -3.02 -0.11
C ILE A 81 19.29 -3.25 1.22
N ASP A 82 20.05 -3.14 2.32
CA ASP A 82 19.53 -3.17 3.68
C ASP A 82 19.47 -1.74 4.21
N PHE A 83 18.25 -1.28 4.56
CA PHE A 83 18.03 0.07 5.07
C PHE A 83 16.85 0.11 6.04
N VAL A 84 17.01 0.82 7.14
CA VAL A 84 15.98 1.00 8.19
C VAL A 84 15.39 -0.34 8.63
N GLY A 85 16.23 -1.35 8.84
CA GLY A 85 15.84 -2.68 9.30
C GLY A 85 15.06 -3.51 8.27
N ARG A 86 15.09 -3.14 6.99
CA ARG A 86 14.41 -3.85 5.89
C ARG A 86 15.34 -4.14 4.75
N ARG A 87 15.12 -5.27 4.08
CA ARG A 87 15.80 -5.63 2.84
C ARG A 87 14.93 -5.30 1.64
N PHE A 88 15.48 -4.50 0.74
CA PHE A 88 14.88 -4.16 -0.55
C PHE A 88 15.56 -5.00 -1.63
N ASN A 89 14.90 -6.06 -2.10
CA ASN A 89 15.40 -6.94 -3.14
C ASN A 89 15.13 -6.30 -4.50
N ILE A 90 16.18 -6.10 -5.30
CA ILE A 90 16.14 -5.36 -6.57
C ILE A 90 16.37 -6.33 -7.71
N GLY A 91 15.54 -6.28 -8.72
CA GLY A 91 15.65 -7.19 -9.85
C GLY A 91 14.53 -7.00 -10.88
N LYS A 92 14.21 -8.10 -11.54
CA LYS A 92 13.17 -8.14 -12.57
C LYS A 92 12.18 -9.28 -12.31
N ILE A 93 10.93 -9.02 -12.69
CA ILE A 93 9.91 -10.06 -12.92
C ILE A 93 9.47 -9.88 -14.37
N LYS A 94 9.73 -10.88 -15.21
CA LYS A 94 9.58 -10.75 -16.66
C LYS A 94 10.42 -9.54 -17.14
N ASP A 95 9.79 -8.61 -17.85
CA ASP A 95 10.46 -7.42 -18.39
C ASP A 95 10.40 -6.20 -17.46
N ALA A 96 9.68 -6.31 -16.33
CA ALA A 96 9.52 -5.22 -15.39
C ALA A 96 10.66 -5.13 -14.40
N ASP A 97 11.19 -3.93 -14.18
CA ASP A 97 12.06 -3.62 -13.07
C ASP A 97 11.24 -3.55 -11.78
N VAL A 98 11.62 -4.34 -10.77
CA VAL A 98 10.87 -4.47 -9.51
C VAL A 98 11.76 -4.27 -8.30
N VAL A 99 11.16 -3.77 -7.22
CA VAL A 99 11.74 -3.79 -5.88
C VAL A 99 10.77 -4.50 -4.94
N ILE A 100 11.24 -5.57 -4.32
CA ILE A 100 10.46 -6.38 -3.38
C ILE A 100 10.92 -6.05 -1.96
N VAL A 101 9.98 -5.75 -1.07
CA VAL A 101 10.26 -5.49 0.34
C VAL A 101 9.26 -6.19 1.25
N ASN A 102 9.78 -6.89 2.27
CA ASN A 102 8.98 -7.36 3.40
C ASN A 102 9.03 -6.28 4.49
N VAL A 103 7.87 -5.71 4.77
CA VAL A 103 7.75 -4.57 5.71
C VAL A 103 7.26 -4.98 7.10
N GLY A 104 6.94 -6.27 7.29
CA GLY A 104 6.30 -6.76 8.52
C GLY A 104 4.78 -6.62 8.48
N GLY A 105 4.09 -7.22 9.46
CA GLY A 105 2.63 -7.39 9.43
C GLY A 105 1.81 -6.29 10.11
N GLU A 106 2.40 -5.52 11.02
CA GLU A 106 1.69 -4.49 11.80
C GLU A 106 1.54 -3.19 11.00
N ILE A 107 0.40 -2.53 11.13
CA ILE A 107 0.05 -1.29 10.41
C ILE A 107 1.17 -0.24 10.45
N PRO A 108 1.80 0.10 11.62
CA PRO A 108 2.88 1.08 11.66
C PRO A 108 4.10 0.67 10.81
N ASN A 109 4.48 -0.61 10.86
CA ASN A 109 5.58 -1.14 10.06
C ASN A 109 5.29 -1.08 8.56
N VAL A 110 4.04 -1.38 8.18
CA VAL A 110 3.62 -1.37 6.78
C VAL A 110 3.64 0.04 6.21
N VAL A 111 3.08 1.02 6.94
CA VAL A 111 3.09 2.43 6.50
C VAL A 111 4.53 2.93 6.39
N LEU A 112 5.34 2.73 7.45
CA LEU A 112 6.73 3.18 7.48
C LEU A 112 7.56 2.54 6.36
N GLY A 113 7.48 1.22 6.20
CA GLY A 113 8.26 0.51 5.19
C GLY A 113 7.87 0.88 3.76
N THR A 114 6.58 1.09 3.50
CA THR A 114 6.10 1.54 2.19
C THR A 114 6.54 2.99 1.92
N GLN A 115 6.51 3.87 2.94
CA GLN A 115 7.00 5.24 2.80
C GLN A 115 8.50 5.28 2.53
N VAL A 116 9.29 4.49 3.27
CA VAL A 116 10.74 4.37 3.03
C VAL A 116 11.04 3.90 1.61
N LEU A 117 10.25 2.98 1.05
CA LEU A 117 10.38 2.56 -0.35
C LEU A 117 10.19 3.74 -1.31
N PHE A 118 9.18 4.59 -1.11
CA PHE A 118 8.94 5.78 -1.92
C PHE A 118 10.06 6.83 -1.80
N ASP A 119 10.61 6.98 -0.59
CA ASP A 119 11.67 7.95 -0.32
C ASP A 119 13.03 7.54 -0.92
N LEU A 120 13.26 6.22 -1.04
CA LEU A 120 14.53 5.70 -1.53
C LEU A 120 14.56 5.50 -3.04
N ILE A 121 13.50 4.94 -3.60
CA ILE A 121 13.50 4.41 -4.97
C ILE A 121 12.38 5.05 -5.77
N SER A 122 12.67 5.36 -7.03
CA SER A 122 11.66 5.88 -7.97
C SER A 122 10.62 4.80 -8.26
N ILE A 123 9.48 4.86 -7.59
CA ILE A 123 8.38 3.91 -7.71
C ILE A 123 7.24 4.53 -8.51
N HIS A 124 6.75 3.83 -9.54
CA HIS A 124 5.61 4.27 -10.34
C HIS A 124 4.31 3.54 -10.00
N GLY A 125 4.36 2.50 -9.17
CA GLY A 125 3.18 1.78 -8.71
C GLY A 125 3.50 0.72 -7.69
N ILE A 126 2.53 0.38 -6.83
CA ILE A 126 2.65 -0.62 -5.77
C ILE A 126 1.75 -1.81 -6.03
N ILE A 127 2.33 -3.00 -5.94
CA ILE A 127 1.60 -4.27 -5.89
C ILE A 127 1.74 -4.81 -4.47
N HIS A 128 0.61 -4.97 -3.80
CA HIS A 128 0.56 -5.55 -2.47
C HIS A 128 -0.06 -6.93 -2.53
N LEU A 129 0.71 -7.95 -2.19
CA LEU A 129 0.24 -9.34 -2.23
C LEU A 129 0.43 -10.04 -0.88
N GLY A 130 -0.34 -11.08 -0.67
CA GLY A 130 -0.27 -11.91 0.54
C GLY A 130 -1.57 -12.63 0.83
N SER A 131 -1.65 -13.24 2.02
CA SER A 131 -2.82 -13.98 2.46
C SER A 131 -3.81 -13.10 3.23
N ALA A 132 -5.07 -13.55 3.31
CA ALA A 132 -6.14 -12.96 4.09
C ALA A 132 -7.10 -14.04 4.61
N GLY A 133 -7.92 -13.67 5.61
CA GLY A 133 -9.03 -14.50 6.08
C GLY A 133 -10.35 -14.09 5.45
N SER A 134 -11.12 -15.05 4.93
CA SER A 134 -12.48 -14.80 4.46
C SER A 134 -13.43 -14.59 5.63
N ILE A 135 -14.32 -13.59 5.50
CA ILE A 135 -15.44 -13.32 6.39
C ILE A 135 -16.78 -13.29 5.63
N SER A 136 -16.80 -13.90 4.44
CA SER A 136 -17.94 -13.93 3.53
C SER A 136 -18.05 -15.29 2.87
N ASP A 137 -19.25 -15.74 2.61
CA ASP A 137 -19.55 -16.99 1.89
C ASP A 137 -19.20 -16.91 0.40
N SER A 138 -18.76 -15.73 -0.09
CA SER A 138 -18.38 -15.51 -1.49
C SER A 138 -16.87 -15.75 -1.77
N LEU A 139 -16.08 -16.09 -0.75
CA LEU A 139 -14.64 -16.31 -0.88
C LEU A 139 -14.25 -17.63 -0.22
N TYR A 140 -13.65 -18.51 -0.98
CA TYR A 140 -13.20 -19.82 -0.56
C TYR A 140 -11.67 -19.90 -0.39
N LEU A 141 -11.19 -21.00 0.22
CA LEU A 141 -9.75 -21.24 0.36
C LEU A 141 -9.06 -21.27 -1.01
N GLY A 142 -7.95 -20.54 -1.12
CA GLY A 142 -7.18 -20.45 -2.36
C GLY A 142 -7.63 -19.36 -3.33
N ASP A 143 -8.85 -18.82 -3.19
CA ASP A 143 -9.32 -17.67 -4.00
C ASP A 143 -8.40 -16.47 -3.83
N VAL A 144 -8.30 -15.65 -4.87
CA VAL A 144 -7.58 -14.38 -4.81
C VAL A 144 -8.55 -13.21 -4.92
N ALA A 145 -8.75 -12.52 -3.82
CA ALA A 145 -9.54 -11.31 -3.76
C ALA A 145 -8.78 -10.11 -4.32
N VAL A 146 -9.39 -9.39 -5.26
CA VAL A 146 -8.91 -8.12 -5.81
C VAL A 146 -9.89 -7.03 -5.39
N PRO A 147 -9.63 -6.33 -4.27
CA PRO A 147 -10.59 -5.38 -3.73
C PRO A 147 -10.69 -4.10 -4.57
N ALA A 148 -11.89 -3.55 -4.66
CA ALA A 148 -12.11 -2.19 -5.16
C ALA A 148 -11.69 -1.14 -4.13
N SER A 149 -11.75 -1.47 -2.84
CA SER A 149 -11.34 -0.60 -1.74
C SER A 149 -11.04 -1.38 -0.47
N VAL A 150 -10.24 -0.77 0.40
CA VAL A 150 -9.87 -1.30 1.71
C VAL A 150 -10.09 -0.25 2.79
N ALA A 151 -10.33 -0.65 4.03
CA ALA A 151 -10.57 0.27 5.14
C ALA A 151 -9.81 -0.14 6.41
N PHE A 152 -9.38 0.85 7.20
CA PHE A 152 -8.95 0.61 8.57
C PHE A 152 -10.16 0.32 9.45
N THR A 153 -10.17 -0.84 10.06
CA THR A 153 -11.26 -1.27 10.96
C THR A 153 -10.79 -1.52 12.39
N GLY A 154 -9.50 -1.28 12.66
CA GLY A 154 -8.93 -1.33 14.00
C GLY A 154 -8.98 0.02 14.74
N ASN A 155 -9.35 1.11 14.06
CA ASN A 155 -9.46 2.45 14.64
C ASN A 155 -10.92 2.90 14.65
N TRP A 156 -11.56 2.82 15.80
CA TRP A 156 -12.96 3.14 15.97
C TRP A 156 -13.24 3.76 17.34
N GLU A 157 -14.23 4.63 17.39
CA GLU A 157 -14.76 5.21 18.60
C GLU A 157 -15.86 4.33 19.15
N TRP A 158 -15.76 4.00 20.42
CA TRP A 158 -16.87 3.39 21.14
C TRP A 158 -17.74 4.51 21.69
N LYS A 159 -18.90 4.75 21.10
CA LYS A 159 -19.79 5.80 21.53
C LYS A 159 -20.12 5.68 22.99
N SER A 160 -20.04 6.80 23.74
CA SER A 160 -20.48 6.87 25.12
C SER A 160 -21.95 6.43 25.19
N ASN A 161 -22.22 5.54 26.08
CA ASN A 161 -23.53 4.95 26.20
C ASN A 161 -24.50 5.89 26.90
N GLU A 162 -25.16 6.77 26.22
CA GLU A 162 -26.36 7.45 26.71
C GLU A 162 -27.54 6.49 26.80
N SER A 163 -27.49 5.34 26.13
CA SER A 163 -28.49 4.29 26.28
C SER A 163 -28.17 3.47 27.51
N LYS A 164 -29.08 3.44 28.45
CA LYS A 164 -29.10 2.62 29.67
C LYS A 164 -29.06 1.10 29.41
N ARG A 165 -28.58 0.65 28.28
CA ARG A 165 -28.57 -0.75 27.85
C ARG A 165 -27.22 -1.37 28.10
N GLY A 166 -27.08 -1.93 29.27
CA GLY A 166 -26.16 -3.02 29.55
C GLY A 166 -24.66 -2.65 29.54
N LYS A 167 -23.98 -3.01 30.62
CA LYS A 167 -22.51 -3.04 30.65
C LYS A 167 -22.04 -4.05 29.62
N LEU A 168 -21.20 -3.59 28.69
CA LEU A 168 -20.48 -4.45 27.77
C LEU A 168 -19.59 -5.41 28.59
N LYS A 169 -19.87 -6.69 28.49
CA LYS A 169 -18.97 -7.71 29.03
C LYS A 169 -18.13 -8.25 27.87
N PHE A 170 -16.83 -8.02 27.91
CA PHE A 170 -15.91 -8.46 26.85
C PHE A 170 -16.02 -9.97 26.55
N GLY A 171 -16.38 -10.80 27.52
CA GLY A 171 -16.61 -12.22 27.31
C GLY A 171 -17.86 -12.60 26.53
N ASP A 172 -18.83 -11.69 26.42
CA ASP A 172 -20.10 -11.94 25.71
C ASP A 172 -19.97 -11.83 24.18
N PHE A 173 -18.82 -11.34 23.67
CA PHE A 173 -18.57 -11.24 22.24
C PHE A 173 -18.29 -12.57 21.55
N ASN A 174 -17.74 -13.54 22.29
CA ASN A 174 -17.33 -14.82 21.70
C ASN A 174 -18.52 -15.76 21.48
N LEU A 175 -19.62 -15.54 22.17
CA LEU A 175 -20.84 -16.35 22.09
C LEU A 175 -22.05 -15.44 22.34
N PRO A 176 -22.57 -14.73 21.34
CA PRO A 176 -23.79 -13.94 21.50
C PRO A 176 -24.97 -14.89 21.69
N GLN A 177 -25.12 -15.40 22.91
CA GLN A 177 -26.34 -16.08 23.32
C GLN A 177 -27.36 -14.99 23.68
N LYS A 178 -28.35 -14.77 22.81
CA LYS A 178 -29.56 -13.99 23.10
C LYS A 178 -29.30 -12.59 23.71
N GLY A 179 -28.49 -11.76 23.07
CA GLY A 179 -28.27 -10.39 23.53
C GLY A 179 -27.98 -9.45 22.39
N ALA A 180 -28.38 -8.18 22.53
CA ALA A 180 -28.01 -7.16 21.58
C ALA A 180 -26.48 -7.01 21.54
N ASN A 181 -25.87 -7.33 20.41
CA ASN A 181 -24.47 -7.10 20.18
C ASN A 181 -24.19 -5.58 20.17
N SER A 182 -23.48 -5.09 21.19
CA SER A 182 -23.18 -3.67 21.34
C SER A 182 -22.14 -3.15 20.36
N LEU A 183 -21.56 -3.99 19.47
CA LEU A 183 -20.66 -3.57 18.40
C LEU A 183 -21.33 -2.56 17.45
N GLY A 184 -22.67 -2.56 17.34
CA GLY A 184 -23.42 -1.56 16.57
C GLY A 184 -23.21 -0.11 17.02
N SER A 185 -22.66 0.13 18.23
CA SER A 185 -22.29 1.46 18.74
C SER A 185 -20.87 1.90 18.36
N ALA A 186 -20.09 1.07 17.69
CA ALA A 186 -18.76 1.42 17.21
C ALA A 186 -18.86 2.26 15.92
N ASP A 187 -18.19 3.41 15.91
CA ASP A 187 -18.00 4.23 14.71
C ASP A 187 -16.55 4.12 14.25
N PHE A 188 -16.36 3.65 13.01
CA PHE A 188 -15.04 3.54 12.40
C PHE A 188 -14.51 4.91 11.99
N GLN A 189 -13.28 5.21 12.40
CA GLN A 189 -12.64 6.47 12.09
C GLN A 189 -12.25 6.55 10.62
N LYS A 190 -12.47 7.73 10.03
CA LYS A 190 -12.11 8.02 8.64
C LYS A 190 -10.70 8.57 8.55
N VAL A 191 -10.01 8.23 7.47
CA VAL A 191 -8.72 8.81 7.14
C VAL A 191 -8.94 10.16 6.47
N LYS A 192 -8.27 11.21 6.98
CA LYS A 192 -8.27 12.54 6.36
C LYS A 192 -7.08 12.65 5.41
N LEU A 193 -7.36 12.83 4.13
CA LEU A 193 -6.35 13.00 3.09
C LEU A 193 -6.41 14.41 2.51
N TYR A 194 -5.24 14.96 2.23
CA TYR A 194 -5.05 16.21 1.51
C TYR A 194 -4.42 15.89 0.15
N THR A 195 -5.09 16.29 -0.92
CA THR A 195 -4.56 16.20 -2.27
C THR A 195 -4.26 17.60 -2.77
N ALA A 196 -3.09 17.81 -3.39
CA ALA A 196 -2.70 19.12 -3.89
C ALA A 196 -3.77 19.73 -4.82
N GLY A 197 -4.19 20.96 -4.52
CA GLY A 197 -5.22 21.69 -5.30
C GLY A 197 -6.67 21.27 -5.03
N SER A 198 -6.92 20.39 -4.06
CA SER A 198 -8.26 19.90 -3.72
C SER A 198 -8.59 20.12 -2.23
N ALA A 199 -9.87 20.15 -1.89
CA ALA A 199 -10.29 20.12 -0.50
C ALA A 199 -9.91 18.78 0.16
N SER A 200 -9.67 18.79 1.47
CA SER A 200 -9.40 17.54 2.19
C SER A 200 -10.59 16.59 2.12
N GLN A 201 -10.31 15.32 2.00
CA GLN A 201 -11.31 14.25 1.96
C GLN A 201 -11.23 13.39 3.22
N ASN A 202 -12.39 12.99 3.75
CA ASN A 202 -12.49 12.03 4.85
C ASN A 202 -13.00 10.71 4.29
N LEU A 203 -12.11 9.72 4.16
CA LEU A 203 -12.40 8.43 3.54
C LEU A 203 -12.42 7.31 4.59
N LEU A 204 -13.50 6.55 4.64
CA LEU A 204 -13.52 5.26 5.31
C LEU A 204 -12.91 4.20 4.39
N TRP A 205 -13.34 4.18 3.14
CA TRP A 205 -12.85 3.27 2.12
C TRP A 205 -11.79 3.94 1.27
N LEU A 206 -10.58 3.38 1.30
CA LEU A 206 -9.44 3.81 0.49
C LEU A 206 -9.52 3.09 -0.86
N PRO A 207 -9.77 3.82 -1.97
CA PRO A 207 -9.99 3.20 -3.27
C PRO A 207 -8.69 2.69 -3.87
N VAL A 208 -8.74 1.52 -4.49
CA VAL A 208 -7.67 1.00 -5.36
C VAL A 208 -7.70 1.75 -6.69
N ASP A 209 -6.57 1.84 -7.38
CA ASP A 209 -6.47 2.52 -8.66
C ASP A 209 -7.41 1.88 -9.70
N SER A 210 -8.31 2.68 -10.29
CA SER A 210 -9.36 2.21 -11.20
C SER A 210 -8.81 1.68 -12.52
N ASN A 211 -7.70 2.25 -13.02
CA ASN A 211 -7.08 1.78 -14.25
C ASN A 211 -6.41 0.42 -14.01
N TRP A 212 -5.77 0.25 -12.86
CA TRP A 212 -5.15 -1.01 -12.48
C TRP A 212 -6.19 -2.09 -12.21
N LEU A 213 -7.35 -1.75 -11.64
CA LEU A 213 -8.48 -2.68 -11.51
C LEU A 213 -8.99 -3.13 -12.89
N THR A 214 -9.09 -2.21 -13.84
CA THR A 214 -9.50 -2.53 -15.21
C THR A 214 -8.51 -3.50 -15.87
N ILE A 215 -7.19 -3.24 -15.73
CA ILE A 215 -6.16 -4.15 -16.26
C ILE A 215 -6.23 -5.50 -15.54
N ALA A 216 -6.39 -5.51 -14.21
CA ALA A 216 -6.49 -6.74 -13.44
C ALA A 216 -7.71 -7.59 -13.83
N SER A 217 -8.81 -6.98 -14.29
CA SER A 217 -9.99 -7.73 -14.75
C SER A 217 -9.70 -8.66 -15.95
N GLU A 218 -8.63 -8.40 -16.71
CA GLU A 218 -8.17 -9.30 -17.78
C GLU A 218 -7.63 -10.64 -17.24
N LEU A 219 -7.37 -10.73 -15.93
CA LEU A 219 -6.94 -11.96 -15.26
C LEU A 219 -8.11 -12.90 -14.94
N GLN A 220 -9.34 -12.50 -15.20
CA GLN A 220 -10.51 -13.35 -14.97
C GLN A 220 -10.35 -14.66 -15.75
N GLY A 221 -10.60 -15.80 -15.07
CA GLY A 221 -10.42 -17.13 -15.66
C GLY A 221 -8.96 -17.63 -15.65
N LEU A 222 -8.01 -16.89 -15.07
CA LEU A 222 -6.68 -17.41 -14.81
C LEU A 222 -6.79 -18.62 -13.87
N LYS A 223 -6.36 -19.80 -14.34
CA LYS A 223 -6.34 -21.01 -13.50
C LYS A 223 -5.38 -20.83 -12.34
N LEU A 224 -5.89 -20.93 -11.13
CA LEU A 224 -5.11 -20.93 -9.89
C LEU A 224 -4.68 -22.35 -9.52
N GLN A 225 -3.77 -22.47 -8.58
CA GLN A 225 -3.32 -23.75 -8.05
C GLN A 225 -4.33 -24.22 -6.99
N GLU A 226 -4.86 -25.44 -7.17
CA GLU A 226 -5.83 -26.02 -6.23
C GLU A 226 -5.27 -27.18 -5.42
N CYS A 227 -4.11 -27.74 -5.82
CA CYS A 227 -3.53 -28.91 -5.16
C CYS A 227 -2.07 -28.67 -4.78
N VAL A 228 -1.65 -29.31 -3.70
CA VAL A 228 -0.25 -29.49 -3.30
C VAL A 228 0.11 -30.94 -3.54
N ASN A 229 1.16 -31.18 -4.31
CA ASN A 229 1.68 -32.52 -4.55
C ASN A 229 2.82 -32.81 -3.59
N GLU A 230 2.65 -33.76 -2.71
CA GLU A 230 3.66 -34.32 -1.83
C GLU A 230 4.14 -35.67 -2.38
N ILE A 231 5.24 -36.24 -1.85
CA ILE A 231 5.91 -37.41 -2.41
C ILE A 231 4.96 -38.61 -2.59
N ASN A 232 3.96 -38.76 -1.73
CA ASN A 232 3.03 -39.92 -1.77
C ASN A 232 1.54 -39.51 -1.76
N GLU A 233 1.22 -38.20 -1.77
CA GLU A 233 -0.14 -37.74 -1.62
C GLU A 233 -0.37 -36.41 -2.36
N THR A 234 -1.58 -36.27 -2.94
CA THR A 234 -2.04 -35.01 -3.52
C THR A 234 -3.17 -34.46 -2.68
N ASN A 235 -2.94 -33.31 -2.05
CA ASN A 235 -3.90 -32.63 -1.23
C ASN A 235 -4.50 -31.46 -2.01
N CYS A 236 -5.80 -31.52 -2.30
CA CYS A 236 -6.51 -30.49 -3.05
C CYS A 236 -7.52 -29.75 -2.17
N LEU A 237 -7.80 -28.48 -2.54
CA LEU A 237 -8.89 -27.71 -1.97
C LEU A 237 -10.24 -28.33 -2.36
N GLU A 238 -11.26 -28.09 -1.53
CA GLU A 238 -12.63 -28.57 -1.81
C GLU A 238 -13.25 -27.86 -3.03
N ASN A 239 -12.89 -26.60 -3.26
CA ASN A 239 -13.37 -25.78 -4.37
C ASN A 239 -12.21 -25.38 -5.27
N THR A 240 -12.45 -25.30 -6.58
CA THR A 240 -11.49 -24.74 -7.53
C THR A 240 -11.34 -23.24 -7.26
N PRO A 241 -10.12 -22.75 -6.93
CA PRO A 241 -9.94 -21.35 -6.56
C PRO A 241 -10.07 -20.42 -7.77
N GLU A 242 -10.65 -19.24 -7.53
CA GLU A 242 -10.91 -18.20 -8.53
C GLU A 242 -10.36 -16.85 -8.12
N ILE A 243 -10.33 -15.91 -9.08
CA ILE A 243 -10.03 -14.49 -8.81
C ILE A 243 -11.36 -13.75 -8.66
N VAL A 244 -11.57 -13.14 -7.48
CA VAL A 244 -12.82 -12.44 -7.16
C VAL A 244 -12.56 -10.93 -7.09
N PHE A 245 -13.19 -10.19 -8.00
CA PHE A 245 -13.00 -8.76 -8.16
C PHE A 245 -14.05 -7.91 -7.47
N GLY A 246 -13.72 -6.64 -7.18
CA GLY A 246 -14.66 -5.64 -6.71
C GLY A 246 -15.05 -5.76 -5.25
N VAL A 247 -14.46 -6.68 -4.52
CA VAL A 247 -14.69 -6.93 -3.10
C VAL A 247 -14.13 -5.81 -2.21
N LYS A 248 -14.40 -5.86 -0.91
CA LYS A 248 -13.93 -4.88 0.08
C LYS A 248 -13.12 -5.55 1.18
N GLY A 249 -11.97 -4.97 1.51
CA GLY A 249 -11.07 -5.49 2.54
C GLY A 249 -11.13 -4.70 3.85
N SER A 250 -11.08 -5.40 4.96
CA SER A 250 -11.04 -4.88 6.32
C SER A 250 -9.63 -5.09 6.90
N THR A 251 -8.94 -4.01 7.27
CA THR A 251 -7.57 -4.04 7.81
C THR A 251 -7.54 -3.62 9.27
N ALA A 252 -6.97 -4.46 10.12
CA ALA A 252 -6.71 -4.16 11.54
C ALA A 252 -5.53 -4.98 12.05
N ASP A 253 -4.81 -4.51 13.08
CA ASP A 253 -3.79 -5.28 13.79
C ASP A 253 -4.44 -6.33 14.71
N VAL A 254 -5.30 -7.18 14.11
CA VAL A 254 -6.05 -8.22 14.79
C VAL A 254 -6.03 -9.51 13.98
N TYR A 255 -5.53 -10.58 14.57
CA TYR A 255 -5.69 -11.93 14.03
C TYR A 255 -7.09 -12.44 14.36
N LEU A 256 -8.03 -12.18 13.47
CA LEU A 256 -9.44 -12.47 13.71
C LEU A 256 -9.73 -13.96 13.65
N LYS A 257 -10.24 -14.50 14.80
CA LYS A 257 -10.73 -15.88 14.95
C LYS A 257 -12.15 -15.92 15.51
N ASN A 258 -12.80 -14.76 15.65
CA ASN A 258 -14.13 -14.65 16.23
C ASN A 258 -15.18 -14.51 15.13
N ALA A 259 -16.05 -15.52 14.99
CA ALA A 259 -17.09 -15.56 13.97
C ALA A 259 -18.12 -14.43 14.12
N ALA A 260 -18.50 -14.06 15.34
CA ALA A 260 -19.48 -12.99 15.57
C ALA A 260 -18.92 -11.62 15.12
N TYR A 261 -17.64 -11.33 15.40
CA TYR A 261 -17.01 -10.11 14.94
C TYR A 261 -16.80 -10.12 13.41
N ALA A 262 -16.46 -11.28 12.84
CA ALA A 262 -16.39 -11.46 11.39
C ALA A 262 -17.73 -11.13 10.70
N GLN A 263 -18.83 -11.69 11.21
CA GLN A 263 -20.18 -11.40 10.73
C GLN A 263 -20.54 -9.92 10.90
N PHE A 264 -20.17 -9.29 12.02
CA PHE A 264 -20.37 -7.85 12.22
C PHE A 264 -19.66 -7.02 11.14
N LEU A 265 -18.39 -7.29 10.85
CA LEU A 265 -17.64 -6.58 9.79
C LEU A 265 -18.26 -6.80 8.41
N SER A 266 -18.67 -8.03 8.10
CA SER A 266 -19.34 -8.36 6.84
C SER A 266 -20.67 -7.63 6.70
N GLN A 267 -21.53 -7.69 7.69
CA GLN A 267 -22.86 -7.09 7.65
C GLN A 267 -22.81 -5.55 7.75
N ARG A 268 -21.96 -4.99 8.60
CA ARG A 268 -21.89 -3.55 8.84
C ARG A 268 -21.15 -2.79 7.76
N LEU A 269 -20.09 -3.37 7.22
CA LEU A 269 -19.18 -2.74 6.28
C LEU A 269 -19.25 -3.35 4.87
N ASN A 270 -19.95 -4.46 4.69
CA ASN A 270 -19.89 -5.26 3.46
C ASN A 270 -18.44 -5.66 3.12
N ALA A 271 -17.63 -5.91 4.15
CA ALA A 271 -16.29 -6.44 3.99
C ALA A 271 -16.35 -7.94 3.72
N THR A 272 -15.49 -8.44 2.84
CA THR A 272 -15.46 -9.84 2.43
C THR A 272 -14.26 -10.59 2.97
N PHE A 273 -13.17 -9.87 3.26
CA PHE A 273 -11.97 -10.44 3.88
C PHE A 273 -11.39 -9.51 4.93
N VAL A 274 -10.53 -10.08 5.77
CA VAL A 274 -9.76 -9.37 6.81
C VAL A 274 -8.26 -9.61 6.60
N ASP A 275 -7.48 -8.57 6.83
CA ASP A 275 -6.01 -8.62 6.83
C ASP A 275 -5.42 -7.60 7.82
N THR A 276 -4.09 -7.52 7.88
CA THR A 276 -3.37 -6.60 8.77
C THR A 276 -2.64 -5.47 8.05
N SER A 277 -2.81 -5.30 6.72
CA SER A 277 -1.87 -4.45 5.99
C SER A 277 -2.41 -3.69 4.77
N SER A 278 -3.47 -4.15 4.11
CA SER A 278 -3.92 -3.56 2.84
C SER A 278 -4.26 -2.07 2.94
N ALA A 279 -4.97 -1.65 3.99
CA ALA A 279 -5.30 -0.23 4.17
C ALA A 279 -4.05 0.62 4.49
N ALA A 280 -3.01 0.03 5.09
CA ALA A 280 -1.76 0.73 5.38
C ALA A 280 -0.95 1.02 4.10
N VAL A 281 -0.86 0.04 3.19
CA VAL A 281 -0.27 0.24 1.85
C VAL A 281 -1.10 1.23 1.04
N ALA A 282 -2.43 1.12 1.10
CA ALA A 282 -3.35 2.06 0.45
C ALA A 282 -3.12 3.50 0.91
N LEU A 283 -3.03 3.71 2.23
CA LEU A 283 -2.77 5.03 2.80
C LEU A 283 -1.45 5.61 2.29
N ALA A 284 -0.35 4.86 2.39
CA ALA A 284 0.96 5.31 1.94
C ALA A 284 0.95 5.64 0.43
N SER A 285 0.31 4.80 -0.39
CA SER A 285 0.23 4.99 -1.85
C SER A 285 -0.60 6.21 -2.22
N LEU A 286 -1.79 6.37 -1.64
CA LEU A 286 -2.68 7.53 -1.89
C LEU A 286 -2.05 8.84 -1.44
N THR A 287 -1.35 8.85 -0.29
CA THR A 287 -0.65 10.02 0.21
C THR A 287 0.47 10.49 -0.72
N ASN A 288 1.16 9.53 -1.36
CA ASN A 288 2.23 9.81 -2.32
C ASN A 288 1.73 9.96 -3.77
N GLY A 289 0.43 9.79 -4.02
CA GLY A 289 -0.15 9.87 -5.37
C GLY A 289 0.35 8.76 -6.31
N VAL A 290 0.73 7.62 -5.76
CA VAL A 290 1.22 6.45 -6.50
C VAL A 290 0.09 5.43 -6.65
N PRO A 291 -0.21 4.92 -7.86
CA PRO A 291 -1.21 3.89 -8.06
C PRO A 291 -0.83 2.60 -7.32
N TYR A 292 -1.83 1.90 -6.81
CA TYR A 292 -1.61 0.63 -6.13
C TYR A 292 -2.72 -0.38 -6.43
N ILE A 293 -2.39 -1.66 -6.30
CA ILE A 293 -3.33 -2.78 -6.35
C ILE A 293 -3.02 -3.79 -5.25
N VAL A 294 -4.06 -4.51 -4.85
CA VAL A 294 -3.99 -5.50 -3.77
C VAL A 294 -4.45 -6.86 -4.30
N PHE A 295 -3.68 -7.91 -4.02
CA PHE A 295 -4.01 -9.32 -4.27
C PHE A 295 -3.97 -10.09 -2.96
N ARG A 296 -5.15 -10.48 -2.43
CA ARG A 296 -5.29 -11.20 -1.17
C ARG A 296 -5.81 -12.60 -1.41
N ALA A 297 -4.94 -13.59 -1.24
CA ALA A 297 -5.38 -14.98 -1.36
C ALA A 297 -5.90 -15.51 -0.02
N ILE A 298 -7.02 -16.20 -0.08
CA ILE A 298 -7.72 -16.68 1.11
C ILE A 298 -7.02 -17.90 1.67
N SER A 299 -6.48 -17.76 2.88
CA SER A 299 -5.75 -18.80 3.60
C SER A 299 -6.55 -19.45 4.74
N ASN A 300 -7.65 -18.83 5.13
CA ASN A 300 -8.54 -19.32 6.19
C ASN A 300 -9.95 -18.77 6.05
N LEU A 301 -10.92 -19.55 6.50
CA LEU A 301 -12.33 -19.16 6.62
C LEU A 301 -12.60 -18.83 8.08
N VAL A 302 -12.73 -17.55 8.41
CA VAL A 302 -12.80 -17.06 9.81
C VAL A 302 -14.06 -17.52 10.51
N ILE A 303 -15.20 -17.47 9.82
CA ILE A 303 -16.51 -17.85 10.38
C ILE A 303 -16.56 -19.34 10.66
N GLU A 304 -16.03 -20.15 9.77
CA GLU A 304 -16.02 -21.62 9.90
C GLU A 304 -14.86 -22.14 10.76
N GLY A 305 -13.86 -21.31 11.05
CA GLY A 305 -12.65 -21.72 11.75
C GLY A 305 -11.75 -22.68 10.97
N LYS A 306 -11.91 -22.75 9.63
CA LYS A 306 -11.12 -23.60 8.77
C LYS A 306 -9.79 -22.95 8.38
N SER A 307 -8.68 -23.63 8.61
CA SER A 307 -7.34 -23.25 8.15
C SER A 307 -6.38 -24.43 8.34
N ASP A 308 -5.55 -24.69 7.34
CA ASP A 308 -4.50 -25.70 7.40
C ASP A 308 -3.21 -25.21 6.70
N SER A 309 -2.15 -26.02 6.70
CA SER A 309 -0.86 -25.70 6.08
C SER A 309 -0.97 -25.59 4.57
N ASN A 310 -1.74 -26.50 3.94
CA ASN A 310 -1.88 -26.55 2.49
C ASN A 310 -2.63 -25.33 1.96
N SER A 311 -3.73 -24.95 2.63
CA SER A 311 -4.48 -23.73 2.29
C SER A 311 -3.59 -22.49 2.36
N ARG A 312 -2.72 -22.38 3.38
CA ARG A 312 -1.77 -21.26 3.50
C ARG A 312 -0.71 -21.26 2.40
N TYR A 313 -0.17 -22.43 2.07
CA TYR A 313 0.78 -22.58 0.97
C TYR A 313 0.14 -22.16 -0.36
N LEU A 314 -1.03 -22.72 -0.69
CA LEU A 314 -1.77 -22.44 -1.93
C LEU A 314 -2.16 -20.95 -2.02
N ALA A 315 -2.58 -20.33 -0.92
CA ALA A 315 -2.88 -18.90 -0.87
C ALA A 315 -1.64 -18.07 -1.26
N ASN A 316 -0.46 -18.34 -0.70
CA ASN A 316 0.75 -17.62 -1.07
C ASN A 316 1.12 -17.86 -2.54
N ALA A 317 1.08 -19.09 -3.01
CA ALA A 317 1.38 -19.44 -4.40
C ALA A 317 0.43 -18.74 -5.39
N ASN A 318 -0.87 -18.73 -5.09
CA ASN A 318 -1.89 -18.10 -5.93
C ASN A 318 -1.76 -16.57 -5.94
N SER A 319 -1.48 -15.92 -4.79
CA SER A 319 -1.24 -14.48 -4.75
C SER A 319 -0.04 -14.08 -5.61
N VAL A 320 1.04 -14.85 -5.57
CA VAL A 320 2.23 -14.65 -6.42
C VAL A 320 1.90 -14.84 -7.89
N LYS A 321 1.18 -15.93 -8.24
CA LYS A 321 0.79 -16.22 -9.63
C LYS A 321 -0.03 -15.07 -10.23
N VAL A 322 -1.01 -14.55 -9.49
CA VAL A 322 -1.85 -13.43 -9.94
C VAL A 322 -1.01 -12.15 -10.06
N ALA A 323 -0.17 -11.84 -9.08
CA ALA A 323 0.70 -10.66 -9.12
C ALA A 323 1.67 -10.69 -10.32
N VAL A 324 2.32 -11.83 -10.58
CA VAL A 324 3.22 -11.99 -11.73
C VAL A 324 2.48 -11.80 -13.06
N LYS A 325 1.27 -12.35 -13.18
CA LYS A 325 0.45 -12.16 -14.38
C LYS A 325 -0.02 -10.72 -14.54
N PHE A 326 -0.34 -10.05 -13.46
CA PHE A 326 -0.65 -8.61 -13.48
C PHE A 326 0.57 -7.78 -13.93
N ILE A 327 1.77 -8.09 -13.43
CA ILE A 327 3.02 -7.44 -13.86
C ILE A 327 3.23 -7.60 -15.37
N GLU A 328 2.99 -8.78 -15.92
CA GLU A 328 3.06 -9.01 -17.38
C GLU A 328 2.09 -8.10 -18.15
N LEU A 329 0.89 -7.83 -17.61
CA LEU A 329 -0.10 -6.98 -18.28
C LEU A 329 0.29 -5.49 -18.23
N VAL A 330 0.70 -4.99 -17.06
CA VAL A 330 1.03 -3.54 -16.92
C VAL A 330 2.36 -3.18 -17.58
N SER A 331 3.24 -4.17 -17.82
CA SER A 331 4.54 -3.94 -18.45
C SER A 331 4.51 -4.02 -19.98
N LYS A 332 3.40 -4.51 -20.55
CA LYS A 332 3.25 -4.53 -22.03
C LYS A 332 3.20 -3.11 -22.57
N PRO A 333 3.96 -2.78 -23.63
CA PRO A 333 3.77 -1.52 -24.34
C PRO A 333 2.32 -1.50 -24.85
N GLY A 334 1.54 -0.54 -24.37
CA GLY A 334 0.19 -0.32 -24.92
C GLY A 334 0.25 -0.12 -26.43
N PRO A 335 -0.81 -0.46 -27.19
CA PRO A 335 -0.90 -0.14 -28.60
C PRO A 335 -0.61 1.35 -28.75
N ALA A 336 0.30 1.68 -29.68
CA ALA A 336 0.77 3.05 -29.94
C ALA A 336 -0.43 4.01 -30.09
N GLY A 337 -0.77 4.77 -29.04
CA GLY A 337 -1.89 5.68 -29.04
C GLY A 337 -2.56 5.94 -27.69
N LYS A 338 -2.43 5.05 -26.71
CA LYS A 338 -2.94 5.29 -25.34
C LYS A 338 -1.87 4.93 -24.30
N ARG A 339 -0.85 5.74 -24.20
CA ARG A 339 -0.08 5.85 -22.97
C ARG A 339 -1.01 6.47 -21.93
N SER A 340 -1.76 5.64 -21.22
CA SER A 340 -2.36 5.96 -19.93
C SER A 340 -1.27 5.88 -18.86
N GLY A 341 -0.26 6.66 -19.06
CA GLY A 341 0.74 7.00 -18.10
C GLY A 341 0.63 8.51 -17.98
N ARG A 342 -0.15 8.96 -17.03
CA ARG A 342 0.15 10.25 -16.46
C ARG A 342 1.49 10.09 -15.82
N SER A 343 2.32 10.67 -16.55
CA SER A 343 3.52 11.42 -16.41
C SER A 343 4.70 10.57 -16.02
N VAL A 344 5.48 10.41 -16.97
CA VAL A 344 6.68 11.29 -16.96
C VAL A 344 6.20 12.69 -16.56
N VAL A 345 6.22 12.99 -15.26
CA VAL A 345 6.27 14.37 -14.80
C VAL A 345 7.56 14.87 -15.40
N ASP A 346 7.34 15.63 -16.44
CA ASP A 346 8.37 16.42 -17.10
C ASP A 346 9.22 17.01 -15.96
N LYS A 347 10.51 16.66 -15.92
CA LYS A 347 11.47 17.14 -14.92
C LYS A 347 11.61 18.65 -14.94
N LYS A 348 10.78 19.34 -15.73
CA LYS A 348 10.88 20.77 -15.97
C LYS A 348 9.97 21.67 -15.15
N GLU A 349 8.89 21.19 -14.50
CA GLU A 349 8.01 22.13 -13.79
C GLU A 349 7.37 21.54 -12.54
N ARG A 350 8.17 21.25 -11.51
CA ARG A 350 7.67 21.41 -10.14
C ARG A 350 8.16 22.77 -9.61
N HIS A 351 7.55 23.81 -10.08
CA HIS A 351 7.62 25.09 -9.39
C HIS A 351 6.80 25.00 -8.11
N TRP A 352 7.49 24.76 -7.03
CA TRP A 352 6.97 25.03 -5.70
C TRP A 352 6.88 26.56 -5.55
N HIS A 353 5.72 27.14 -5.81
CA HIS A 353 5.39 28.45 -5.30
C HIS A 353 5.04 28.34 -3.81
N GLY A 354 6.03 28.11 -2.99
CA GLY A 354 5.94 28.40 -1.56
C GLY A 354 5.94 29.90 -1.35
N LYS A 355 4.76 30.53 -1.29
CA LYS A 355 4.64 31.79 -0.61
C LYS A 355 4.93 31.53 0.86
N LEU A 356 6.09 31.98 1.33
CA LEU A 356 6.38 32.20 2.75
C LEU A 356 5.35 33.20 3.26
N GLY A 357 4.26 32.70 3.80
CA GLY A 357 3.37 33.49 4.66
C GLY A 357 4.08 33.74 5.96
N MET A 358 4.52 34.96 6.14
CA MET A 358 4.96 35.54 7.44
C MET A 358 3.80 35.39 8.44
N TRP A 359 4.03 34.64 9.51
CA TRP A 359 3.10 34.58 10.64
C TRP A 359 3.22 35.87 11.40
N GLU A 360 2.32 36.81 11.18
CA GLU A 360 2.06 37.88 12.11
C GLU A 360 1.27 37.31 13.30
N LEU A 361 1.91 37.25 14.45
CA LEU A 361 1.27 37.05 15.74
C LEU A 361 0.49 38.33 16.08
N THR A 362 -0.79 38.38 15.79
CA THR A 362 -1.67 39.39 16.38
C THR A 362 -2.05 38.92 17.78
N ASP A 363 -1.51 39.65 18.72
CA ASP A 363 -1.82 39.59 20.15
C ASP A 363 -3.26 40.16 20.37
N GLU A 364 -4.24 39.26 20.42
CA GLU A 364 -5.60 39.65 20.85
C GLU A 364 -5.72 39.53 22.36
N ARG A 365 -5.58 40.70 22.99
CA ARG A 365 -5.93 40.96 24.40
C ARG A 365 -7.41 40.66 24.64
N ARG A 366 -7.71 39.81 25.62
CA ARG A 366 -9.06 39.59 26.16
C ARG A 366 -9.63 40.89 26.74
N PRO A 367 -10.91 41.20 26.55
CA PRO A 367 -11.61 42.14 27.39
C PRO A 367 -12.10 41.43 28.65
N THR A 368 -11.80 42.09 29.79
CA THR A 368 -12.38 41.85 31.11
C THR A 368 -13.79 42.43 31.15
N SER A 369 -14.78 41.62 31.47
CA SER A 369 -15.89 41.87 32.41
C SER A 369 -16.84 40.66 32.42
#